data_0aac022fa75cfc3e1f80ea37f4259975
#
_entry.id   0aac022fa75cfc3e1f80ea37f4259975
#
_cell.length_a   1.000
_cell.length_b   1.000
_cell.length_c   1.000
_cell.angle_alpha   90.00
_cell.angle_beta   90.00
_cell.angle_gamma   90.00
#
_symmetry.space_group_name_H-M   'P 1'
#
loop_
_entity.id
_entity.type
_entity.pdbx_description
1 polymer ?
#
loop_
_entity_poly.entity_id
_entity_poly.type
_entity_poly.pdbx_seq_one_letter_code
_entity_poly.pdbx_strand_id
1 'polypeptide(L)'
;MKRILFIAPSYLDLYKLILKELQVLAGNQVDFIPAKHFDSPYYHWVGHKTIRQIWFEYISKPIDKYWKEQIKQGTLSHSYDECFIINGEDCSSYLLKHLRKKNMNIKIHLYVWDSSNWFDYYRHQDLYDSIHTFDMSDADKYEKAEYLPFFIPREMQKSRYQPEFKYKISCIGTDHDGRAYIIRNFIIPLCEQRGWTYYFKLIPFFKEQLEDNNDNLFIEYPINADDYNTIMEESECVLDIDRPMQTALTPRLVWH
;
A
#
# COMPACT_ATOMS: atom_id res chain seq x y z
N MET A 1 -11.55 1.85 26.54
CA MET A 1 -10.28 1.30 26.02
C MET A 1 -10.62 0.05 25.25
N LYS A 2 -10.31 0.03 23.96
CA LYS A 2 -10.54 -1.14 23.08
C LYS A 2 -9.23 -1.87 22.85
N ARG A 3 -9.31 -3.16 22.54
CA ARG A 3 -8.17 -3.92 22.03
C ARG A 3 -8.34 -4.13 20.53
N ILE A 4 -7.38 -3.63 19.76
CA ILE A 4 -7.40 -3.61 18.31
C ILE A 4 -6.33 -4.55 17.76
N LEU A 5 -6.71 -5.41 16.84
CA LEU A 5 -5.76 -6.14 15.98
C LEU A 5 -5.53 -5.29 14.72
N PHE A 6 -4.27 -4.93 14.46
CA PHE A 6 -3.89 -4.17 13.27
C PHE A 6 -3.03 -5.05 12.35
N ILE A 7 -3.49 -5.28 11.12
CA ILE A 7 -2.78 -6.06 10.09
C ILE A 7 -2.50 -5.13 8.91
N ALA A 8 -1.24 -4.88 8.61
CA ALA A 8 -0.88 -3.98 7.52
C ALA A 8 0.48 -4.34 6.91
N PRO A 9 0.70 -3.98 5.62
CA PRO A 9 2.03 -4.05 5.01
C PRO A 9 3.04 -3.21 5.79
N SER A 10 4.26 -3.71 5.91
CA SER A 10 5.33 -3.04 6.66
C SER A 10 6.24 -2.16 5.80
N TYR A 11 5.97 -2.04 4.50
CA TYR A 11 6.77 -1.21 3.61
C TYR A 11 6.62 0.29 3.92
N LEU A 12 7.68 1.06 3.69
CA LEU A 12 7.76 2.51 3.87
C LEU A 12 7.36 3.02 5.27
N ASP A 13 7.30 2.13 6.27
CA ASP A 13 6.94 2.48 7.66
C ASP A 13 5.58 3.20 7.86
N LEU A 14 4.74 3.25 6.82
CA LEU A 14 3.42 3.92 6.86
C LEU A 14 2.51 3.35 7.95
N TYR A 15 2.63 2.05 8.21
CA TYR A 15 1.90 1.42 9.29
C TYR A 15 2.20 2.02 10.66
N LYS A 16 3.43 2.55 10.89
CA LYS A 16 3.82 3.16 12.17
C LYS A 16 3.01 4.42 12.47
N LEU A 17 2.70 5.20 11.45
CA LEU A 17 1.89 6.41 11.59
C LEU A 17 0.46 6.05 12.02
N ILE A 18 -0.13 5.04 11.36
CA ILE A 18 -1.47 4.55 11.71
C ILE A 18 -1.47 3.91 13.09
N LEU A 19 -0.47 3.07 13.39
CA LEU A 19 -0.33 2.41 14.69
C LEU A 19 -0.28 3.42 15.83
N LYS A 20 0.53 4.48 15.67
CA LYS A 20 0.63 5.58 16.63
C LYS A 20 -0.72 6.26 16.87
N GLU A 21 -1.45 6.59 15.79
CA GLU A 21 -2.77 7.21 15.91
C GLU A 21 -3.79 6.27 16.56
N LEU A 22 -3.82 5.00 16.21
CA LEU A 22 -4.71 4.02 16.83
C LEU A 22 -4.45 3.87 18.34
N GLN A 23 -3.20 3.97 18.79
CA GLN A 23 -2.82 3.92 20.20
C GLN A 23 -3.21 5.19 20.95
N VAL A 24 -3.06 6.36 20.31
CA VAL A 24 -3.30 7.69 20.95
C VAL A 24 -4.79 8.00 21.02
N LEU A 25 -5.56 7.69 19.98
CA LEU A 25 -6.95 8.14 19.80
C LEU A 25 -7.95 7.66 20.85
N ALA A 26 -7.66 6.72 21.72
CA ALA A 26 -8.54 6.34 22.82
C ALA A 26 -7.82 5.56 23.93
N GLY A 27 -6.52 5.67 24.04
CA GLY A 27 -5.73 4.81 24.93
C GLY A 27 -5.90 3.31 24.59
N ASN A 28 -6.06 3.00 23.30
CA ASN A 28 -6.31 1.63 22.84
C ASN A 28 -5.06 0.75 23.01
N GLN A 29 -5.29 -0.52 23.29
CA GLN A 29 -4.25 -1.54 23.16
C GLN A 29 -4.26 -2.04 21.71
N VAL A 30 -3.13 -1.96 21.02
CA VAL A 30 -3.02 -2.36 19.63
C VAL A 30 -1.96 -3.44 19.48
N ASP A 31 -2.38 -4.61 19.00
CA ASP A 31 -1.48 -5.67 18.61
C ASP A 31 -1.28 -5.58 17.08
N PHE A 32 -0.04 -5.34 16.65
CA PHE A 32 0.30 -5.23 15.24
C PHE A 32 0.86 -6.54 14.69
N ILE A 33 0.34 -6.96 13.54
CA ILE A 33 0.88 -8.08 12.76
C ILE A 33 1.22 -7.56 11.37
N PRO A 34 2.51 -7.65 10.95
CA PRO A 34 2.87 -7.29 9.60
C PRO A 34 2.19 -8.25 8.60
N ALA A 35 1.55 -7.68 7.60
CA ALA A 35 1.01 -8.43 6.49
C ALA A 35 2.14 -9.18 5.77
N LYS A 36 1.94 -10.47 5.51
CA LYS A 36 2.91 -11.29 4.80
C LYS A 36 2.69 -11.18 3.32
N HIS A 37 3.70 -10.70 2.61
CA HIS A 37 3.70 -10.81 1.16
C HIS A 37 3.98 -12.27 0.76
N PHE A 38 3.08 -12.84 -0.03
CA PHE A 38 3.27 -14.17 -0.62
C PHE A 38 3.70 -13.97 -2.07
N ASP A 39 4.99 -14.20 -2.32
CA ASP A 39 5.51 -14.20 -3.68
C ASP A 39 4.75 -15.25 -4.50
N SER A 40 3.84 -14.79 -5.32
CA SER A 40 3.17 -15.61 -6.29
C SER A 40 3.50 -15.10 -7.68
N PRO A 41 4.11 -15.91 -8.55
CA PRO A 41 4.39 -15.50 -9.92
C PRO A 41 3.12 -15.16 -10.71
N TYR A 42 1.97 -15.30 -10.10
CA TYR A 42 0.65 -15.14 -10.71
C TYR A 42 -0.11 -13.88 -10.32
N TYR A 43 0.45 -13.01 -9.47
CA TYR A 43 -0.13 -11.70 -9.16
C TYR A 43 -0.29 -10.81 -10.40
N HIS A 44 0.45 -11.09 -11.45
CA HIS A 44 0.48 -10.30 -12.68
C HIS A 44 -0.36 -10.88 -13.83
N TRP A 45 -1.04 -12.01 -13.62
CA TRP A 45 -1.84 -12.62 -14.68
C TRP A 45 -3.27 -12.05 -14.70
N VAL A 46 -3.46 -11.01 -15.51
CA VAL A 46 -4.77 -10.42 -15.83
C VAL A 46 -5.49 -11.33 -16.83
N GLY A 47 -5.80 -12.55 -16.43
CA GLY A 47 -6.55 -13.52 -17.23
C GLY A 47 -8.02 -13.60 -16.83
N HIS A 48 -8.85 -14.23 -17.66
CA HIS A 48 -10.29 -14.41 -17.50
C HIS A 48 -10.76 -14.66 -16.05
N LYS A 49 -11.92 -14.07 -15.66
CA LYS A 49 -12.54 -14.18 -14.33
C LYS A 49 -12.57 -15.60 -13.74
N THR A 50 -12.80 -16.61 -14.58
CA THR A 50 -12.91 -18.03 -14.17
C THR A 50 -11.55 -18.60 -13.72
N ILE A 51 -10.47 -18.21 -14.40
CA ILE A 51 -9.11 -18.64 -14.03
C ILE A 51 -8.68 -17.93 -12.75
N ARG A 52 -9.05 -16.66 -12.55
CA ARG A 52 -8.84 -15.94 -11.28
C ARG A 52 -9.44 -16.69 -10.09
N GLN A 53 -10.69 -17.17 -10.16
CA GLN A 53 -11.34 -17.88 -9.05
C GLN A 53 -10.61 -19.18 -8.68
N ILE A 54 -10.25 -19.99 -9.67
CA ILE A 54 -9.50 -21.24 -9.45
C ILE A 54 -8.12 -20.95 -8.84
N TRP A 55 -7.46 -19.89 -9.29
CA TRP A 55 -6.16 -19.47 -8.76
C TRP A 55 -6.24 -18.94 -7.35
N PHE A 56 -7.28 -18.19 -6.98
CA PHE A 56 -7.48 -17.73 -5.62
C PHE A 56 -7.68 -18.88 -4.63
N GLU A 57 -8.39 -19.92 -5.01
CA GLU A 57 -8.46 -21.14 -4.19
C GLU A 57 -7.08 -21.81 -4.00
N TYR A 58 -6.24 -21.79 -5.02
CA TYR A 58 -4.90 -22.35 -4.95
C TYR A 58 -3.94 -21.48 -4.13
N ILE A 59 -3.99 -20.17 -4.30
CA ILE A 59 -3.18 -19.18 -3.55
C ILE A 59 -3.62 -19.10 -2.08
N SER A 60 -4.89 -19.28 -1.78
CA SER A 60 -5.39 -19.23 -0.40
C SER A 60 -4.84 -20.35 0.49
N LYS A 61 -4.44 -21.49 -0.08
CA LYS A 61 -3.89 -22.61 0.70
C LYS A 61 -2.60 -22.27 1.46
N PRO A 62 -1.57 -21.65 0.85
CA PRO A 62 -0.40 -21.17 1.59
C PRO A 62 -0.74 -20.14 2.65
N ILE A 63 -1.66 -19.21 2.36
CA ILE A 63 -2.15 -18.19 3.28
C ILE A 63 -2.84 -18.84 4.47
N ASP A 64 -3.76 -19.77 4.23
CA ASP A 64 -4.45 -20.53 5.27
C ASP A 64 -3.48 -21.34 6.13
N LYS A 65 -2.46 -21.96 5.52
CA LYS A 65 -1.42 -22.69 6.24
C LYS A 65 -0.65 -21.76 7.17
N TYR A 66 -0.22 -20.61 6.67
CA TYR A 66 0.46 -19.58 7.45
C TYR A 66 -0.38 -19.19 8.67
N TRP A 67 -1.65 -18.81 8.48
CA TRP A 67 -2.50 -18.39 9.59
C TRP A 67 -2.80 -19.50 10.58
N LYS A 68 -2.95 -20.76 10.12
CA LYS A 68 -3.07 -21.92 11.02
C LYS A 68 -1.85 -22.07 11.91
N GLU A 69 -0.65 -21.89 11.37
CA GLU A 69 0.60 -21.95 12.11
C GLU A 69 0.70 -20.78 13.10
N GLN A 70 0.39 -19.54 12.67
CA GLN A 70 0.38 -18.36 13.55
C GLN A 70 -0.58 -18.52 14.73
N ILE A 71 -1.78 -18.99 14.47
CA ILE A 71 -2.79 -19.26 15.52
C ILE A 71 -2.30 -20.33 16.50
N LYS A 72 -1.70 -21.40 15.99
CA LYS A 72 -1.13 -22.47 16.82
C LYS A 72 0.02 -21.98 17.71
N GLN A 73 0.82 -21.03 17.23
CA GLN A 73 1.91 -20.39 17.96
C GLN A 73 1.43 -19.32 18.96
N GLY A 74 0.13 -19.04 19.01
CA GLY A 74 -0.44 -18.09 19.95
C GLY A 74 -0.40 -16.62 19.50
N THR A 75 -0.06 -16.34 18.25
CA THR A 75 0.02 -14.97 17.72
C THR A 75 -1.30 -14.19 17.89
N LEU A 76 -2.45 -14.89 17.82
CA LEU A 76 -3.78 -14.33 18.03
C LEU A 76 -4.37 -14.78 19.38
N SER A 77 -3.56 -14.79 20.46
CA SER A 77 -3.99 -15.29 21.79
C SER A 77 -5.03 -14.40 22.47
N HIS A 78 -4.98 -13.10 22.23
CA HIS A 78 -5.89 -12.14 22.86
C HIS A 78 -7.29 -12.14 22.22
N SER A 79 -8.25 -11.58 22.94
CA SER A 79 -9.56 -11.19 22.38
C SER A 79 -9.48 -9.76 21.89
N TYR A 80 -10.15 -9.47 20.79
CA TYR A 80 -10.14 -8.16 20.13
C TYR A 80 -11.57 -7.62 19.98
N ASP A 81 -11.69 -6.31 20.19
CA ASP A 81 -12.93 -5.58 19.92
C ASP A 81 -13.04 -5.21 18.45
N GLU A 82 -11.89 -4.87 17.85
CA GLU A 82 -11.79 -4.47 16.45
C GLU A 82 -10.58 -5.11 15.77
N CYS A 83 -10.70 -5.33 14.46
CA CYS A 83 -9.60 -5.71 13.58
C CYS A 83 -9.55 -4.72 12.43
N PHE A 84 -8.42 -4.03 12.26
CA PHE A 84 -8.18 -3.11 11.17
C PHE A 84 -7.15 -3.69 10.22
N ILE A 85 -7.50 -3.79 8.94
CA ILE A 85 -6.72 -4.47 7.92
C ILE A 85 -6.46 -3.51 6.77
N ILE A 86 -5.20 -3.40 6.37
CA ILE A 86 -4.80 -2.65 5.17
C ILE A 86 -4.54 -3.64 4.03
N ASN A 87 -5.14 -3.40 2.87
CA ASN A 87 -5.11 -4.21 1.66
C ASN A 87 -5.66 -5.64 1.82
N GLY A 88 -5.29 -6.37 2.84
CA GLY A 88 -5.81 -7.71 3.13
C GLY A 88 -5.40 -8.79 2.12
N GLU A 89 -4.29 -8.64 1.41
CA GLU A 89 -3.79 -9.62 0.46
C GLU A 89 -3.54 -10.99 1.10
N ASP A 90 -3.02 -10.98 2.32
CA ASP A 90 -2.76 -12.16 3.15
C ASP A 90 -3.93 -12.57 4.03
N CYS A 91 -5.06 -11.87 3.97
CA CYS A 91 -6.24 -12.20 4.74
C CYS A 91 -7.08 -13.24 4.01
N SER A 92 -7.15 -14.43 4.59
CA SER A 92 -8.00 -15.50 4.07
C SER A 92 -9.34 -15.57 4.80
N SER A 93 -10.32 -16.24 4.20
CA SER A 93 -11.60 -16.53 4.87
C SER A 93 -11.40 -17.34 6.16
N TYR A 94 -10.35 -18.14 6.25
CA TYR A 94 -10.00 -18.89 7.45
C TYR A 94 -9.64 -17.96 8.62
N LEU A 95 -8.76 -16.97 8.38
CA LEU A 95 -8.40 -15.98 9.40
C LEU A 95 -9.65 -15.21 9.88
N LEU A 96 -10.41 -14.64 8.95
CA LEU A 96 -11.56 -13.79 9.26
C LEU A 96 -12.64 -14.57 10.05
N LYS A 97 -12.95 -15.80 9.64
CA LYS A 97 -13.86 -16.68 10.37
C LYS A 97 -13.32 -17.07 11.75
N HIS A 98 -12.00 -17.30 11.88
CA HIS A 98 -11.37 -17.60 13.17
C HIS A 98 -11.51 -16.40 14.12
N LEU A 99 -11.23 -15.18 13.66
CA LEU A 99 -11.38 -13.96 14.45
C LEU A 99 -12.83 -13.79 14.95
N ARG A 100 -13.83 -13.98 14.09
CA ARG A 100 -15.24 -13.92 14.46
C ARG A 100 -15.65 -15.01 15.44
N LYS A 101 -15.18 -16.25 15.24
CA LYS A 101 -15.46 -17.35 16.15
C LYS A 101 -14.89 -17.11 17.55
N LYS A 102 -13.69 -16.53 17.62
CA LYS A 102 -13.02 -16.24 18.89
C LYS A 102 -13.61 -15.02 19.61
N ASN A 103 -14.08 -14.04 18.86
CA ASN A 103 -14.57 -12.75 19.35
C ASN A 103 -15.95 -12.47 18.74
N MET A 104 -17.02 -12.84 19.42
CA MET A 104 -18.40 -12.80 18.88
C MET A 104 -18.83 -11.42 18.37
N ASN A 105 -18.32 -10.34 18.98
CA ASN A 105 -18.73 -8.96 18.65
C ASN A 105 -17.63 -8.17 17.94
N ILE A 106 -16.57 -8.83 17.45
CA ILE A 106 -15.48 -8.14 16.75
C ILE A 106 -16.00 -7.40 15.53
N LYS A 107 -15.54 -6.17 15.34
CA LYS A 107 -15.71 -5.41 14.10
C LYS A 107 -14.46 -5.53 13.25
N ILE A 108 -14.63 -5.93 12.00
CA ILE A 108 -13.52 -6.14 11.06
C ILE A 108 -13.63 -5.12 9.94
N HIS A 109 -12.62 -4.26 9.82
CA HIS A 109 -12.53 -3.16 8.88
C HIS A 109 -11.42 -3.42 7.86
N LEU A 110 -11.73 -3.26 6.59
CA LEU A 110 -10.76 -3.32 5.49
C LEU A 110 -10.59 -1.92 4.90
N TYR A 111 -9.33 -1.50 4.72
CA TYR A 111 -9.00 -0.29 3.97
C TYR A 111 -8.03 -0.63 2.84
N VAL A 112 -8.48 -0.48 1.61
CA VAL A 112 -7.75 -0.86 0.40
C VAL A 112 -7.00 0.35 -0.16
N TRP A 113 -5.69 0.17 -0.40
CA TRP A 113 -4.76 1.18 -0.92
C TRP A 113 -4.32 0.92 -2.36
N ASP A 114 -4.97 -0.02 -3.03
CA ASP A 114 -4.72 -0.39 -4.42
C ASP A 114 -6.04 -0.62 -5.15
N SER A 115 -6.03 -0.53 -6.49
CA SER A 115 -7.22 -0.79 -7.28
C SER A 115 -7.51 -2.28 -7.43
N SER A 116 -8.79 -2.67 -7.43
CA SER A 116 -9.26 -4.03 -7.71
C SER A 116 -8.85 -4.56 -9.10
N ASN A 117 -8.38 -3.68 -9.96
CA ASN A 117 -7.83 -4.06 -11.26
C ASN A 117 -6.54 -4.89 -11.13
N TRP A 118 -5.83 -4.73 -10.01
CA TRP A 118 -4.55 -5.41 -9.75
C TRP A 118 -4.71 -6.65 -8.88
N PHE A 119 -5.61 -6.61 -7.90
CA PHE A 119 -5.86 -7.70 -7.00
C PHE A 119 -7.31 -7.70 -6.52
N ASP A 120 -7.91 -8.88 -6.30
CA ASP A 120 -9.27 -8.99 -5.78
C ASP A 120 -9.28 -8.82 -4.24
N TYR A 121 -9.19 -7.57 -3.79
CA TYR A 121 -9.25 -7.22 -2.37
C TYR A 121 -10.62 -7.50 -1.76
N TYR A 122 -11.67 -7.55 -2.59
CA TYR A 122 -13.06 -7.67 -2.16
C TYR A 122 -13.58 -9.11 -2.13
N ARG A 123 -12.71 -10.11 -2.40
CA ARG A 123 -13.09 -11.54 -2.46
C ARG A 123 -13.77 -12.10 -1.20
N HIS A 124 -13.60 -11.43 -0.05
CA HIS A 124 -14.18 -11.80 1.23
C HIS A 124 -15.07 -10.69 1.81
N GLN A 125 -15.66 -9.85 0.96
CA GLN A 125 -16.44 -8.68 1.36
C GLN A 125 -17.53 -8.97 2.40
N ASP A 126 -18.12 -10.17 2.40
CA ASP A 126 -19.15 -10.55 3.35
C ASP A 126 -18.63 -10.83 4.77
N LEU A 127 -17.32 -10.91 4.94
CA LEU A 127 -16.68 -11.14 6.23
C LEU A 127 -16.16 -9.85 6.88
N TYR A 128 -16.28 -8.71 6.23
CA TYR A 128 -15.95 -7.39 6.77
C TYR A 128 -17.21 -6.66 7.24
N ASP A 129 -17.09 -5.86 8.30
CA ASP A 129 -18.15 -4.97 8.78
C ASP A 129 -18.13 -3.64 8.01
N SER A 130 -16.97 -3.16 7.61
CA SER A 130 -16.83 -2.04 6.69
C SER A 130 -15.65 -2.24 5.74
N ILE A 131 -15.79 -1.70 4.56
CA ILE A 131 -14.75 -1.71 3.52
C ILE A 131 -14.59 -0.28 3.04
N HIS A 132 -13.36 0.22 3.08
CA HIS A 132 -13.01 1.51 2.53
C HIS A 132 -11.99 1.33 1.42
N THR A 133 -12.05 2.17 0.42
CA THR A 133 -11.11 2.16 -0.71
C THR A 133 -10.71 3.58 -1.07
N PHE A 134 -9.45 3.74 -1.43
CA PHE A 134 -8.94 5.02 -1.93
C PHE A 134 -9.28 5.24 -3.42
N ASP A 135 -9.69 4.17 -4.13
CA ASP A 135 -10.00 4.22 -5.55
C ASP A 135 -11.51 4.46 -5.76
N MET A 136 -11.86 5.59 -6.38
CA MET A 136 -13.26 5.95 -6.62
C MET A 136 -13.96 4.96 -7.54
N SER A 137 -13.25 4.38 -8.52
CA SER A 137 -13.86 3.39 -9.42
C SER A 137 -14.22 2.10 -8.70
N ASP A 138 -13.49 1.74 -7.65
CA ASP A 138 -13.81 0.59 -6.82
C ASP A 138 -15.00 0.89 -5.89
N ALA A 139 -15.11 2.09 -5.35
CA ALA A 139 -16.27 2.50 -4.57
C ALA A 139 -17.56 2.47 -5.40
N ASP A 140 -17.50 2.88 -6.67
CA ASP A 140 -18.63 2.80 -7.60
C ASP A 140 -18.98 1.36 -8.00
N LYS A 141 -17.97 0.48 -8.04
CA LYS A 141 -18.13 -0.91 -8.51
C LYS A 141 -18.61 -1.88 -7.44
N TYR A 142 -18.22 -1.67 -6.19
CA TYR A 142 -18.51 -2.57 -5.08
C TYR A 142 -19.44 -1.91 -4.07
N GLU A 143 -20.69 -2.36 -4.00
CA GLU A 143 -21.75 -1.79 -3.15
C GLU A 143 -21.38 -1.62 -1.66
N LYS A 144 -20.49 -2.50 -1.16
CA LYS A 144 -20.03 -2.47 0.25
C LYS A 144 -18.79 -1.60 0.46
N ALA A 145 -18.19 -1.06 -0.60
CA ALA A 145 -16.99 -0.26 -0.51
C ALA A 145 -17.34 1.24 -0.47
N GLU A 146 -16.86 1.93 0.55
CA GLU A 146 -17.00 3.37 0.68
C GLU A 146 -15.69 4.06 0.31
N TYR A 147 -15.80 5.17 -0.44
CA TYR A 147 -14.63 5.96 -0.78
C TYR A 147 -14.03 6.62 0.46
N LEU A 148 -12.75 6.38 0.70
CA LEU A 148 -11.95 7.02 1.73
C LEU A 148 -10.59 7.39 1.11
N PRO A 149 -10.33 8.69 0.87
CA PRO A 149 -9.07 9.12 0.27
C PRO A 149 -7.89 8.77 1.17
N PHE A 150 -6.69 8.80 0.58
CA PHE A 150 -5.47 8.55 1.34
C PHE A 150 -5.34 9.58 2.48
N PHE A 151 -4.85 9.15 3.63
CA PHE A 151 -4.70 10.01 4.81
C PHE A 151 -3.47 10.92 4.68
N ILE A 152 -3.54 12.07 5.32
CA ILE A 152 -2.39 12.98 5.49
C ILE A 152 -1.93 12.87 6.95
N PRO A 153 -0.70 12.40 7.20
CA PRO A 153 -0.14 12.39 8.55
C PRO A 153 -0.15 13.79 9.18
N ARG A 154 -0.44 13.88 10.48
CA ARG A 154 -0.50 15.19 11.17
C ARG A 154 0.82 15.94 11.09
N GLU A 155 1.92 15.23 11.13
CA GLU A 155 3.27 15.77 11.02
C GLU A 155 3.52 16.47 9.66
N MET A 156 2.81 16.01 8.59
CA MET A 156 2.91 16.54 7.23
C MET A 156 1.91 17.67 6.91
N GLN A 157 0.97 17.97 7.83
CA GLN A 157 -0.04 19.03 7.63
C GLN A 157 0.51 20.46 7.84
N LYS A 158 1.78 20.63 8.12
CA LYS A 158 2.41 21.93 8.30
C LYS A 158 2.80 22.50 6.92
N SER A 159 2.43 23.76 6.67
CA SER A 159 2.92 24.49 5.50
C SER A 159 4.45 24.54 5.54
N ARG A 160 5.07 24.00 4.49
CA ARG A 160 6.53 23.91 4.37
C ARG A 160 7.03 24.83 3.27
N TYR A 161 6.64 26.11 3.35
CA TYR A 161 7.21 27.07 2.44
C TYR A 161 8.73 27.13 2.63
N GLN A 162 9.47 26.77 1.56
CA GLN A 162 10.91 26.97 1.48
C GLN A 162 11.19 28.01 0.39
N PRO A 163 12.08 28.97 0.63
CA PRO A 163 12.40 29.99 -0.36
C PRO A 163 13.18 29.45 -1.56
N GLU A 164 13.86 28.32 -1.39
CA GLU A 164 14.68 27.67 -2.43
C GLU A 164 14.54 26.16 -2.33
N PHE A 165 14.27 25.51 -3.47
CA PHE A 165 14.22 24.06 -3.59
C PHE A 165 15.51 23.56 -4.27
N LYS A 166 16.01 22.44 -3.80
CA LYS A 166 17.18 21.76 -4.38
C LYS A 166 16.83 21.09 -5.71
N TYR A 167 15.62 20.53 -5.79
CA TYR A 167 15.09 19.88 -6.98
C TYR A 167 13.86 20.62 -7.48
N LYS A 168 13.82 20.91 -8.79
CA LYS A 168 12.61 21.43 -9.43
C LYS A 168 11.52 20.38 -9.49
N ILE A 169 11.91 19.11 -9.67
CA ILE A 169 10.99 17.99 -9.77
C ILE A 169 11.62 16.70 -9.23
N SER A 170 10.84 15.91 -8.51
CA SER A 170 11.28 14.59 -8.04
C SER A 170 10.26 13.50 -8.34
N CYS A 171 10.72 12.25 -8.40
CA CYS A 171 9.89 11.05 -8.45
C CYS A 171 10.61 9.89 -7.78
N ILE A 172 9.96 9.29 -6.78
CA ILE A 172 10.46 8.09 -6.10
C ILE A 172 9.34 7.05 -6.12
N GLY A 173 9.64 5.82 -6.51
CA GLY A 173 8.64 4.75 -6.52
C GLY A 173 9.17 3.46 -7.10
N THR A 174 8.25 2.56 -7.46
CA THR A 174 8.56 1.33 -8.18
C THR A 174 8.27 1.52 -9.67
N ASP A 175 9.09 0.91 -10.54
CA ASP A 175 8.85 0.92 -11.98
C ASP A 175 7.70 -0.02 -12.35
N HIS A 176 6.48 0.49 -12.17
CA HIS A 176 5.29 -0.18 -12.65
C HIS A 176 4.86 0.44 -13.99
N ASP A 177 4.48 -0.41 -14.94
CA ASP A 177 3.80 -0.01 -16.17
C ASP A 177 4.54 1.02 -17.03
N GLY A 178 5.88 0.97 -17.00
CA GLY A 178 6.74 1.77 -17.87
C GLY A 178 7.03 3.19 -17.34
N ARG A 179 6.98 3.42 -16.05
CA ARG A 179 7.40 4.71 -15.46
C ARG A 179 8.81 5.12 -15.87
N ALA A 180 9.76 4.17 -15.85
CA ALA A 180 11.12 4.42 -16.31
C ALA A 180 11.15 4.88 -17.76
N TYR A 181 10.34 4.27 -18.64
CA TYR A 181 10.23 4.71 -20.03
C TYR A 181 9.74 6.16 -20.15
N ILE A 182 8.71 6.54 -19.40
CA ILE A 182 8.18 7.91 -19.40
C ILE A 182 9.23 8.88 -18.88
N ILE A 183 9.88 8.57 -17.76
CA ILE A 183 10.91 9.43 -17.15
C ILE A 183 12.08 9.61 -18.11
N ARG A 184 12.62 8.55 -18.68
CA ARG A 184 13.80 8.60 -19.59
C ARG A 184 13.52 9.32 -20.89
N ASN A 185 12.37 9.05 -21.52
CA ASN A 185 12.12 9.52 -22.86
C ASN A 185 11.42 10.88 -22.94
N PHE A 186 10.77 11.31 -21.85
CA PHE A 186 10.01 12.55 -21.88
C PHE A 186 10.39 13.52 -20.76
N ILE A 187 10.57 13.04 -19.53
CA ILE A 187 10.74 13.94 -18.39
C ILE A 187 12.18 14.41 -18.26
N ILE A 188 13.17 13.52 -18.31
CA ILE A 188 14.59 13.90 -18.23
C ILE A 188 14.96 14.85 -19.36
N PRO A 189 14.65 14.57 -20.65
CA PRO A 189 14.95 15.53 -21.73
C PRO A 189 14.28 16.90 -21.55
N LEU A 190 13.07 16.94 -21.01
CA LEU A 190 12.39 18.20 -20.69
C LEU A 190 13.13 18.95 -19.58
N CYS A 191 13.55 18.27 -18.53
CA CYS A 191 14.30 18.89 -17.43
C CYS A 191 15.64 19.47 -17.94
N GLU A 192 16.37 18.71 -18.74
CA GLU A 192 17.63 19.17 -19.35
C GLU A 192 17.43 20.39 -20.25
N GLN A 193 16.41 20.35 -21.13
CA GLN A 193 16.08 21.48 -21.99
C GLN A 193 15.73 22.76 -21.21
N ARG A 194 15.11 22.60 -20.03
CA ARG A 194 14.66 23.71 -19.18
C ARG A 194 15.71 24.13 -18.14
N GLY A 195 16.81 23.39 -18.02
CA GLY A 195 17.81 23.60 -16.95
C GLY A 195 17.25 23.31 -15.55
N TRP A 196 16.29 22.40 -15.45
CA TRP A 196 15.68 22.03 -14.18
C TRP A 196 16.51 20.98 -13.46
N THR A 197 16.73 21.17 -12.18
CA THR A 197 17.28 20.13 -11.30
C THR A 197 16.21 19.08 -11.03
N TYR A 198 16.61 17.80 -11.01
CA TYR A 198 15.67 16.71 -10.75
C TYR A 198 16.26 15.60 -9.88
N TYR A 199 15.36 14.82 -9.23
CA TYR A 199 15.71 13.63 -8.49
C TYR A 199 14.75 12.50 -8.83
N PHE A 200 15.21 11.53 -9.63
CA PHE A 200 14.37 10.39 -10.02
C PHE A 200 15.02 9.09 -9.56
N LYS A 201 14.29 8.31 -8.75
CA LYS A 201 14.73 7.00 -8.27
C LYS A 201 13.58 6.01 -8.30
N LEU A 202 13.78 4.88 -8.99
CA LEU A 202 12.83 3.81 -9.12
C LEU A 202 13.41 2.49 -8.60
N ILE A 203 12.59 1.72 -7.89
CA ILE A 203 12.85 0.31 -7.64
C ILE A 203 12.47 -0.44 -8.91
N PRO A 204 13.36 -1.23 -9.50
CA PRO A 204 13.05 -1.99 -10.69
C PRO A 204 11.97 -3.04 -10.42
N PHE A 205 11.11 -3.26 -11.39
CA PHE A 205 10.13 -4.35 -11.32
C PHE A 205 10.78 -5.71 -11.59
N PHE A 206 11.77 -5.73 -12.50
CA PHE A 206 12.59 -6.88 -12.82
C PHE A 206 14.06 -6.58 -12.49
N LYS A 207 14.77 -7.55 -11.90
CA LYS A 207 16.17 -7.36 -11.50
C LYS A 207 17.11 -7.03 -12.65
N GLU A 208 16.80 -7.53 -13.84
CA GLU A 208 17.55 -7.28 -15.08
C GLU A 208 17.63 -5.79 -15.43
N GLN A 209 16.65 -4.99 -14.99
CA GLN A 209 16.65 -3.54 -15.20
C GLN A 209 17.78 -2.82 -14.46
N LEU A 210 18.41 -3.45 -13.44
CA LEU A 210 19.59 -2.90 -12.77
C LEU A 210 20.85 -3.02 -13.62
N GLU A 211 20.93 -3.98 -14.54
CA GLU A 211 22.12 -4.20 -15.38
C GLU A 211 22.31 -3.06 -16.40
N ASP A 212 21.22 -2.45 -16.88
CA ASP A 212 21.21 -1.32 -17.81
C ASP A 212 21.02 0.04 -17.14
N ASN A 213 21.48 0.20 -15.90
CA ASN A 213 21.23 1.40 -15.08
C ASN A 213 22.29 2.50 -15.28
N ASN A 214 22.61 2.84 -16.55
CA ASN A 214 23.62 3.84 -16.90
C ASN A 214 23.28 5.28 -16.46
N ASP A 215 22.02 5.56 -16.21
CA ASP A 215 21.48 6.87 -15.83
C ASP A 215 21.19 7.02 -14.33
N ASN A 216 21.55 6.03 -13.53
CA ASN A 216 21.27 6.00 -12.09
C ASN A 216 19.78 6.15 -11.72
N LEU A 217 18.86 5.84 -12.63
CA LEU A 217 17.42 5.91 -12.37
C LEU A 217 16.98 4.80 -11.41
N PHE A 218 17.52 3.59 -11.57
CA PHE A 218 17.19 2.46 -10.73
C PHE A 218 18.03 2.37 -9.47
N ILE A 219 17.41 1.97 -8.38
CA ILE A 219 18.03 1.66 -7.10
C ILE A 219 17.67 0.25 -6.66
N GLU A 220 18.61 -0.45 -6.05
CA GLU A 220 18.43 -1.85 -5.61
C GLU A 220 17.52 -1.97 -4.38
N TYR A 221 17.60 -0.99 -3.48
CA TYR A 221 16.85 -0.98 -2.23
C TYR A 221 15.98 0.26 -2.10
N PRO A 222 14.80 0.16 -1.46
CA PRO A 222 13.96 1.31 -1.18
C PRO A 222 14.71 2.38 -0.38
N ILE A 223 14.46 3.64 -0.70
CA ILE A 223 14.89 4.77 0.11
C ILE A 223 14.16 4.69 1.45
N ASN A 224 14.86 4.91 2.56
CA ASN A 224 14.24 4.93 3.88
C ASN A 224 13.28 6.14 4.04
N ALA A 225 12.44 6.10 5.06
CA ALA A 225 11.41 7.11 5.25
C ALA A 225 11.97 8.53 5.49
N ASP A 226 13.10 8.65 6.21
CA ASP A 226 13.70 9.95 6.52
C ASP A 226 14.31 10.60 5.26
N ASP A 227 15.05 9.82 4.47
CA ASP A 227 15.61 10.29 3.20
C ASP A 227 14.50 10.60 2.20
N TYR A 228 13.43 9.78 2.13
CA TYR A 228 12.26 10.06 1.31
C TYR A 228 11.63 11.40 1.67
N ASN A 229 11.36 11.63 2.95
CA ASN A 229 10.79 12.88 3.43
C ASN A 229 11.69 14.08 3.12
N THR A 230 13.01 13.95 3.32
CA THR A 230 13.98 15.01 3.00
C THR A 230 13.94 15.38 1.52
N ILE A 231 13.92 14.38 0.62
CA ILE A 231 13.85 14.62 -0.82
C ILE A 231 12.53 15.29 -1.21
N MET A 232 11.43 14.84 -0.63
CA MET A 232 10.12 15.45 -0.87
C MET A 232 10.10 16.92 -0.41
N GLU A 233 10.66 17.21 0.77
CA GLU A 233 10.77 18.59 1.30
C GLU A 233 11.68 19.48 0.46
N GLU A 234 12.76 18.94 -0.11
CA GLU A 234 13.70 19.65 -0.99
C GLU A 234 13.20 19.80 -2.43
N SER A 235 12.01 19.29 -2.77
CA SER A 235 11.45 19.30 -4.13
C SER A 235 10.35 20.35 -4.27
N GLU A 236 10.39 21.17 -5.34
CA GLU A 236 9.31 22.11 -5.65
C GLU A 236 8.05 21.40 -6.19
N CYS A 237 8.26 20.33 -6.97
CA CYS A 237 7.18 19.52 -7.53
C CYS A 237 7.48 18.04 -7.38
N VAL A 238 6.43 17.25 -7.19
CA VAL A 238 6.51 15.78 -7.23
C VAL A 238 5.80 15.28 -8.49
N LEU A 239 6.51 14.45 -9.26
CA LEU A 239 5.92 13.78 -10.40
C LEU A 239 5.21 12.50 -9.93
N ASP A 240 3.92 12.44 -10.17
CA ASP A 240 3.13 11.23 -9.97
C ASP A 240 2.74 10.62 -11.32
N ILE A 241 3.10 9.36 -11.50
CA ILE A 241 2.72 8.55 -12.66
C ILE A 241 1.93 7.38 -12.11
N ASP A 242 0.62 7.46 -12.25
CA ASP A 242 -0.29 6.44 -11.75
C ASP A 242 -0.19 5.14 -12.54
N ARG A 243 -0.65 4.08 -11.91
CA ARG A 243 -0.89 2.82 -12.61
C ARG A 243 -2.09 2.99 -13.55
N PRO A 244 -2.07 2.36 -14.73
CA PRO A 244 -3.22 2.36 -15.63
C PRO A 244 -4.49 1.88 -14.90
N MET A 245 -5.61 2.55 -15.18
CA MET A 245 -6.94 2.28 -14.59
C MET A 245 -7.06 2.50 -13.07
N GLN A 246 -6.09 3.11 -12.43
CA GLN A 246 -6.22 3.61 -11.05
C GLN A 246 -6.74 5.05 -11.10
N THR A 247 -7.76 5.36 -10.30
CA THR A 247 -8.43 6.68 -10.33
C THR A 247 -8.19 7.51 -9.08
N ALA A 248 -7.35 7.01 -8.18
CA ALA A 248 -7.07 7.64 -6.90
C ALA A 248 -5.76 8.44 -6.90
N LEU A 249 -5.72 9.48 -6.08
CA LEU A 249 -4.47 10.21 -5.79
C LEU A 249 -3.55 9.35 -4.94
N THR A 250 -2.30 9.22 -5.37
CA THR A 250 -1.31 8.45 -4.62
C THR A 250 -0.80 9.21 -3.39
N PRO A 251 -0.18 8.54 -2.42
CA PRO A 251 0.45 9.20 -1.28
C PRO A 251 1.42 10.31 -1.68
N ARG A 252 2.10 10.18 -2.81
CA ARG A 252 3.04 11.20 -3.31
C ARG A 252 2.40 12.57 -3.50
N LEU A 253 1.17 12.62 -4.02
CA LEU A 253 0.45 13.88 -4.21
C LEU A 253 -0.19 14.41 -2.92
N VAL A 254 -0.52 13.51 -2.00
CA VAL A 254 -1.25 13.88 -0.78
C VAL A 254 -0.28 14.35 0.32
N TRP A 255 0.98 13.89 0.29
CA TRP A 255 1.98 14.15 1.34
C TRP A 255 3.02 15.20 0.97
N HIS A 256 2.91 15.83 -0.19
CA HIS A 256 3.84 16.88 -0.66
C HIS A 256 3.36 18.31 -0.37
#